data_3a35914a645fec59198f6d22f123a341
#
_entry.id   3a35914a645fec59198f6d22f123a341
#
_cell.length_a   1.000
_cell.length_b   1.000
_cell.length_c   1.000
_cell.angle_alpha   90.00
_cell.angle_beta   90.00
_cell.angle_gamma   90.00
#
_symmetry.space_group_name_H-M   'P 1'
#
loop_
_entity.id
_entity.type
_entity.pdbx_description
1 polymer ?
#
loop_
_entity_poly.entity_id
_entity_poly.type
_entity_poly.pdbx_seq_one_letter_code
_entity_poly.pdbx_strand_id
1 'polypeptide(L)'
;MANTLQARKRARQSDKHRERNASQRSMLRSTIKKVVKAVESKDKASSETAYKEMVPVLDRYSNRGMIHKNKAARHKSRLAAHIKALA
;
A
#
# COMPACT_ATOMS: atom_id res chain seq x y z
N MET A 1 -28.59 1.72 23.96
CA MET A 1 -27.43 2.05 24.82
C MET A 1 -26.21 1.24 24.46
N ALA A 2 -25.03 1.86 24.53
CA ALA A 2 -23.76 1.25 24.12
C ALA A 2 -23.27 0.12 25.05
N ASN A 3 -24.04 -0.26 26.06
CA ASN A 3 -23.63 -1.23 27.08
C ASN A 3 -24.15 -2.65 26.86
N THR A 4 -24.76 -2.93 25.71
CA THR A 4 -25.18 -4.29 25.39
C THR A 4 -24.00 -5.15 25.02
N LEU A 5 -24.09 -6.46 25.24
CA LEU A 5 -23.04 -7.41 24.85
C LEU A 5 -22.75 -7.34 23.36
N GLN A 6 -23.76 -7.14 22.51
CA GLN A 6 -23.62 -6.99 21.08
C GLN A 6 -22.85 -5.72 20.71
N ALA A 7 -23.14 -4.59 21.38
CA ALA A 7 -22.45 -3.34 21.14
C ALA A 7 -20.98 -3.43 21.52
N ARG A 8 -20.66 -4.08 22.65
CA ARG A 8 -19.28 -4.32 23.08
C ARG A 8 -18.53 -5.22 22.11
N LYS A 9 -19.17 -6.25 21.59
CA LYS A 9 -18.59 -7.15 20.60
C LYS A 9 -18.28 -6.39 19.30
N ARG A 10 -19.23 -5.57 18.81
CA ARG A 10 -19.03 -4.74 17.62
C ARG A 10 -17.89 -3.76 17.78
N ALA A 11 -17.79 -3.12 18.95
CA ALA A 11 -16.70 -2.18 19.26
C ALA A 11 -15.35 -2.90 19.20
N ARG A 12 -15.22 -4.07 19.81
CA ARG A 12 -13.99 -4.86 19.77
C ARG A 12 -13.61 -5.30 18.36
N GLN A 13 -14.60 -5.74 17.58
CA GLN A 13 -14.36 -6.12 16.18
C GLN A 13 -13.93 -4.92 15.34
N SER A 14 -14.59 -3.77 15.55
CA SER A 14 -14.23 -2.53 14.88
C SER A 14 -12.79 -2.09 15.17
N ASP A 15 -12.36 -2.20 16.43
CA ASP A 15 -11.00 -1.87 16.83
C ASP A 15 -9.97 -2.80 16.19
N LYS A 16 -10.24 -4.10 16.16
CA LYS A 16 -9.38 -5.09 15.48
C LYS A 16 -9.26 -4.82 13.99
N HIS A 17 -10.39 -4.50 13.32
CA HIS A 17 -10.38 -4.16 11.90
C HIS A 17 -9.58 -2.89 11.63
N ARG A 18 -9.73 -1.89 12.50
CA ARG A 18 -9.01 -0.62 12.40
C ARG A 18 -7.49 -0.83 12.53
N GLU A 19 -7.05 -1.62 13.51
CA GLU A 19 -5.63 -1.95 13.70
C GLU A 19 -5.07 -2.68 12.49
N ARG A 20 -5.79 -3.68 11.97
CA ARG A 20 -5.39 -4.42 10.78
C ARG A 20 -5.26 -3.52 9.57
N ASN A 21 -6.25 -2.64 9.36
CA ASN A 21 -6.26 -1.71 8.23
C ASN A 21 -5.13 -0.69 8.34
N ALA A 22 -4.86 -0.17 9.52
CA ALA A 22 -3.75 0.76 9.76
C ALA A 22 -2.41 0.11 9.45
N SER A 23 -2.20 -1.13 9.90
CA SER A 23 -1.00 -1.91 9.64
C SER A 23 -0.80 -2.16 8.14
N GLN A 24 -1.85 -2.54 7.44
CA GLN A 24 -1.81 -2.80 5.99
C GLN A 24 -1.53 -1.51 5.20
N ARG A 25 -2.14 -0.39 5.58
CA ARG A 25 -1.87 0.91 4.96
C ARG A 25 -0.44 1.34 5.17
N SER A 26 0.10 1.12 6.36
CA SER A 26 1.49 1.43 6.68
C SER A 26 2.44 0.61 5.81
N MET A 27 2.19 -0.69 5.65
CA MET A 27 2.97 -1.56 4.77
C MET A 27 2.93 -1.10 3.33
N LEU A 28 1.74 -0.74 2.83
CA LEU A 28 1.55 -0.24 1.47
C LEU A 28 2.36 1.04 1.24
N ARG A 29 2.27 2.00 2.17
CA ARG A 29 3.05 3.25 2.10
C ARG A 29 4.54 2.99 2.11
N SER A 30 5.01 2.08 2.97
CA SER A 30 6.42 1.73 3.07
C SER A 30 6.94 1.15 1.76
N THR A 31 6.16 0.29 1.12
CA THR A 31 6.51 -0.33 -0.15
C THR A 31 6.64 0.71 -1.27
N ILE A 32 5.70 1.64 -1.34
CA ILE A 32 5.74 2.75 -2.31
C ILE A 32 6.93 3.67 -2.04
N LYS A 33 7.18 4.02 -0.77
CA LYS A 33 8.33 4.86 -0.39
C LYS A 33 9.67 4.26 -0.76
N LYS A 34 9.81 2.94 -0.67
CA LYS A 34 11.05 2.26 -1.09
C LYS A 34 11.34 2.51 -2.57
N VAL A 35 10.33 2.43 -3.42
CA VAL A 35 10.49 2.72 -4.85
C VAL A 35 10.86 4.18 -5.06
N VAL A 36 10.15 5.10 -4.41
CA VAL A 36 10.40 6.54 -4.53
C VAL A 36 11.82 6.89 -4.09
N LYS A 37 12.29 6.36 -2.96
CA LYS A 37 13.65 6.59 -2.47
C LYS A 37 14.71 6.06 -3.43
N ALA A 38 14.49 4.87 -3.98
CA ALA A 38 15.41 4.28 -4.95
C ALA A 38 15.51 5.14 -6.22
N VAL A 39 14.37 5.65 -6.69
CA VAL A 39 14.31 6.57 -7.84
C VAL A 39 15.04 7.88 -7.53
N GLU A 40 14.83 8.44 -6.34
CA GLU A 40 15.51 9.67 -5.91
C GLU A 40 17.03 9.50 -5.82
N SER A 41 17.51 8.32 -5.41
CA SER A 41 18.92 8.01 -5.36
C SER A 41 19.52 7.69 -6.75
N LYS A 42 18.68 7.69 -7.78
CA LYS A 42 19.08 7.41 -9.18
C LYS A 42 19.69 6.02 -9.38
N ASP A 43 19.33 5.07 -8.52
CA ASP A 43 19.77 3.69 -8.64
C ASP A 43 18.70 2.89 -9.38
N LYS A 44 18.94 2.64 -10.66
CA LYS A 44 17.97 1.95 -11.52
C LYS A 44 17.74 0.51 -11.07
N ALA A 45 18.78 -0.22 -10.73
CA ALA A 45 18.70 -1.62 -10.31
C ALA A 45 17.87 -1.78 -9.03
N SER A 46 18.14 -0.95 -8.01
CA SER A 46 17.36 -0.93 -6.76
C SER A 46 15.92 -0.50 -7.01
N SER A 47 15.71 0.45 -7.91
CA SER A 47 14.37 0.93 -8.28
C SER A 47 13.55 -0.18 -8.93
N GLU A 48 14.12 -0.93 -9.85
CA GLU A 48 13.46 -2.05 -10.51
C GLU A 48 13.11 -3.16 -9.51
N THR A 49 14.04 -3.50 -8.61
CA THR A 49 13.80 -4.51 -7.57
C THR A 49 12.66 -4.07 -6.65
N ALA A 50 12.70 -2.85 -6.15
CA ALA A 50 11.66 -2.30 -5.28
C ALA A 50 10.30 -2.25 -6.00
N TYR A 51 10.29 -1.90 -7.29
CA TYR A 51 9.09 -1.88 -8.11
C TYR A 51 8.46 -3.27 -8.25
N LYS A 52 9.29 -4.28 -8.52
CA LYS A 52 8.82 -5.67 -8.63
C LYS A 52 8.21 -6.17 -7.33
N GLU A 53 8.72 -5.73 -6.19
CA GLU A 53 8.15 -6.05 -4.88
C GLU A 53 6.85 -5.29 -4.63
N MET A 54 6.73 -4.07 -5.12
CA MET A 54 5.57 -3.20 -4.93
C MET A 54 4.33 -3.68 -5.70
N VAL A 55 4.49 -4.11 -6.94
CA VAL A 55 3.37 -4.44 -7.83
C VAL A 55 2.40 -5.48 -7.21
N PRO A 56 2.87 -6.65 -6.71
CA PRO A 56 1.94 -7.60 -6.12
C PRO A 56 1.27 -7.09 -4.85
N VAL A 57 1.92 -6.22 -4.08
CA VAL A 57 1.34 -5.60 -2.89
C VAL A 57 0.21 -4.65 -3.28
N LEU A 58 0.42 -3.79 -4.27
CA LEU A 58 -0.61 -2.89 -4.79
C LEU A 58 -1.81 -3.65 -5.33
N ASP A 59 -1.56 -4.70 -6.11
CA ASP A 59 -2.63 -5.51 -6.68
C ASP A 59 -3.45 -6.22 -5.60
N ARG A 60 -2.80 -6.77 -4.60
CA ARG A 60 -3.45 -7.44 -3.47
C ARG A 60 -4.36 -6.49 -2.71
N TYR A 61 -3.87 -5.31 -2.37
CA TYR A 61 -4.66 -4.34 -1.59
C TYR A 61 -5.73 -3.65 -2.43
N SER A 62 -5.53 -3.52 -3.73
CA SER A 62 -6.57 -3.07 -4.66
C SER A 62 -7.73 -4.07 -4.69
N ASN A 63 -7.43 -5.37 -4.76
CA ASN A 63 -8.44 -6.42 -4.75
C ASN A 63 -9.21 -6.48 -3.43
N ARG A 64 -8.57 -6.12 -2.32
CA ARG A 64 -9.20 -6.04 -1.00
C ARG A 64 -9.98 -4.75 -0.76
N GLY A 65 -9.97 -3.83 -1.71
CA GLY A 65 -10.67 -2.56 -1.59
C GLY A 65 -9.99 -1.51 -0.73
N MET A 66 -8.75 -1.74 -0.28
CA MET A 66 -8.01 -0.77 0.53
C MET A 66 -7.48 0.41 -0.27
N ILE A 67 -7.28 0.19 -1.55
CA ILE A 67 -6.85 1.21 -2.51
C ILE A 67 -7.67 1.04 -3.78
N HIS A 68 -8.10 2.14 -4.37
CA HIS A 68 -8.87 2.07 -5.61
C HIS A 68 -8.01 1.58 -6.76
N LYS A 69 -8.59 0.79 -7.66
CA LYS A 69 -7.93 0.26 -8.86
C LYS A 69 -7.18 1.34 -9.64
N ASN A 70 -7.83 2.48 -9.84
CA ASN A 70 -7.25 3.58 -10.60
C ASN A 70 -6.04 4.19 -9.90
N LYS A 71 -6.08 4.27 -8.57
CA LYS A 71 -4.95 4.77 -7.79
C LYS A 71 -3.77 3.80 -7.85
N ALA A 72 -4.02 2.49 -7.75
CA ALA A 72 -2.99 1.47 -7.89
C ALA A 72 -2.35 1.51 -9.28
N ALA A 73 -3.16 1.60 -10.33
CA ALA A 73 -2.69 1.72 -11.70
C ALA A 73 -1.86 2.98 -11.92
N ARG A 74 -2.26 4.10 -11.32
CA ARG A 74 -1.53 5.37 -11.39
C ARG A 74 -0.16 5.26 -10.75
N HIS A 75 -0.05 4.67 -9.57
CA HIS A 75 1.24 4.45 -8.90
C HIS A 75 2.16 3.58 -9.76
N LYS A 76 1.65 2.47 -10.28
CA LYS A 76 2.43 1.58 -11.15
C LYS A 76 2.92 2.30 -12.39
N SER A 77 2.04 3.01 -13.07
CA SER A 77 2.35 3.72 -14.31
C SER A 77 3.38 4.84 -14.10
N ARG A 78 3.18 5.69 -13.10
CA ARG A 78 4.07 6.81 -12.80
C ARG A 78 5.45 6.36 -12.36
N LEU A 79 5.51 5.38 -11.47
CA LEU A 79 6.78 4.87 -10.97
C LEU A 79 7.55 4.11 -12.05
N ALA A 80 6.86 3.35 -12.91
CA ALA A 80 7.49 2.72 -14.06
C ALA A 80 8.12 3.74 -15.00
N ALA A 81 7.41 4.85 -15.26
CA ALA A 81 7.92 5.94 -16.08
C ALA A 81 9.16 6.60 -15.47
N HIS A 82 9.16 6.84 -14.17
CA HIS A 82 10.30 7.41 -13.45
C HIS A 82 11.53 6.49 -13.52
N ILE A 83 11.32 5.18 -13.35
CA ILE A 83 12.40 4.20 -13.42
C ILE A 83 12.98 4.15 -14.85
N LYS A 84 12.11 4.15 -15.85
CA LYS A 84 12.50 4.12 -17.25
C LYS A 84 13.30 5.37 -17.63
N ALA A 85 13.01 6.50 -17.00
CA ALA A 85 13.75 7.75 -17.22
C ALA A 85 15.15 7.77 -16.58
N LEU A 86 15.43 6.84 -15.67
CA LEU A 86 16.75 6.70 -15.09
C LEU A 86 17.73 6.13 -16.13
N ALA A 87 18.85 6.78 -16.27
CA ALA A 87 19.85 6.37 -17.26
C ALA A 87 20.65 5.17 -16.80
#